data_70bf703affd5689d4a2fe41c6cb88235
#
_entry.id   70bf703affd5689d4a2fe41c6cb88235
#
_cell.length_a   1.000
_cell.length_b   1.000
_cell.length_c   1.000
_cell.angle_alpha   90.00
_cell.angle_beta   90.00
_cell.angle_gamma   90.00
#
_symmetry.space_group_name_H-M   'P 1'
#
loop_
_entity.id
_entity.type
_entity.pdbx_description
1 polymer ?
#
loop_
_entity_poly.entity_id
_entity_poly.type
_entity_poly.pdbx_seq_one_letter_code
_entity_poly.pdbx_strand_id
1 'polypeptide(L)'
;MNEKLLRIYLQDHHAGATAGVELARRIRGSNKGNEYGEAMAKIADEIAADQKALESVMDDLGFGADKIKDIGAWALEKAGRLKLNGQITGYSPLSRLIELEGLLSGITGKIALWGALLQIAPEEPRLDAARLERLRERGESQRSTVEELRERAAREAFAG
;
A
#
# COMPACT_ATOMS: atom_id res chain seq x y z
N MET A 1 14.33 -19.47 12.47
CA MET A 1 13.62 -18.72 11.40
C MET A 1 14.09 -19.14 10.00
N ASN A 2 13.21 -19.21 9.00
CA ASN A 2 13.59 -19.48 7.60
C ASN A 2 13.85 -18.17 6.85
N GLU A 3 15.10 -17.68 6.87
CA GLU A 3 15.47 -16.40 6.26
C GLU A 3 15.21 -16.32 4.75
N LYS A 4 15.32 -17.45 4.03
CA LYS A 4 15.05 -17.49 2.59
C LYS A 4 13.58 -17.18 2.29
N LEU A 5 12.67 -17.82 3.02
CA LEU A 5 11.22 -17.58 2.83
C LEU A 5 10.82 -16.17 3.30
N LEU A 6 11.38 -15.70 4.42
CA LEU A 6 11.12 -14.37 4.92
C LEU A 6 11.59 -13.31 3.92
N ARG A 7 12.77 -13.47 3.32
CA ARG A 7 13.28 -12.56 2.30
C ARG A 7 12.33 -12.48 1.09
N ILE A 8 11.89 -13.61 0.55
CA ILE A 8 10.95 -13.67 -0.58
C ILE A 8 9.65 -12.93 -0.20
N TYR A 9 9.09 -13.24 0.96
CA TYR A 9 7.87 -12.61 1.46
C TYR A 9 7.98 -11.08 1.54
N LEU A 10 9.08 -10.57 2.11
CA LEU A 10 9.31 -9.12 2.22
C LEU A 10 9.55 -8.46 0.85
N GLN A 11 10.21 -9.14 -0.07
CA GLN A 11 10.40 -8.66 -1.44
C GLN A 11 9.07 -8.52 -2.18
N ASP A 12 8.17 -9.51 -2.06
CA ASP A 12 6.83 -9.44 -2.66
C ASP A 12 6.02 -8.27 -2.08
N HIS A 13 6.07 -8.07 -0.76
CA HIS A 13 5.44 -6.93 -0.11
C HIS A 13 6.04 -5.58 -0.50
N HIS A 14 7.37 -5.50 -0.68
CA HIS A 14 8.03 -4.28 -1.15
C HIS A 14 7.59 -3.91 -2.57
N ALA A 15 7.48 -4.90 -3.46
CA ALA A 15 6.93 -4.70 -4.81
C ALA A 15 5.48 -4.17 -4.75
N GLY A 16 4.64 -4.75 -3.89
CA GLY A 16 3.28 -4.28 -3.63
C GLY A 16 3.25 -2.85 -3.04
N ALA A 17 4.18 -2.52 -2.13
CA ALA A 17 4.29 -1.20 -1.54
C ALA A 17 4.62 -0.13 -2.60
N THR A 18 5.51 -0.43 -3.54
CA THR A 18 5.82 0.47 -4.67
C THR A 18 4.58 0.77 -5.51
N ALA A 19 3.81 -0.26 -5.87
CA ALA A 19 2.55 -0.08 -6.59
C ALA A 19 1.52 0.71 -5.77
N GLY A 20 1.45 0.48 -4.45
CA GLY A 20 0.57 1.19 -3.53
C GLY A 20 0.88 2.68 -3.44
N VAL A 21 2.16 3.06 -3.37
CA VAL A 21 2.60 4.47 -3.37
C VAL A 21 2.17 5.17 -4.66
N GLU A 22 2.40 4.55 -5.82
CA GLU A 22 2.02 5.11 -7.11
C GLU A 22 0.49 5.26 -7.25
N LEU A 23 -0.28 4.26 -6.79
CA LEU A 23 -1.74 4.31 -6.78
C LEU A 23 -2.27 5.44 -5.88
N ALA A 24 -1.75 5.56 -4.66
CA ALA A 24 -2.15 6.61 -3.72
C ALA A 24 -1.88 8.01 -4.27
N ARG A 25 -0.70 8.22 -4.87
CA ARG A 25 -0.34 9.48 -5.55
C ARG A 25 -1.27 9.79 -6.72
N ARG A 26 -1.63 8.78 -7.51
CA ARG A 26 -2.55 8.93 -8.64
C ARG A 26 -3.94 9.32 -8.17
N ILE A 27 -4.50 8.65 -7.16
CA ILE A 27 -5.81 9.00 -6.60
C ILE A 27 -5.80 10.44 -6.08
N ARG A 28 -4.78 10.83 -5.30
CA ARG A 28 -4.60 12.22 -4.85
C ARG A 28 -4.56 13.20 -6.02
N GLY A 29 -3.79 12.90 -7.05
CA GLY A 29 -3.60 13.77 -8.23
C GLY A 29 -4.88 13.95 -9.04
N SER A 30 -5.63 12.87 -9.25
CA SER A 30 -6.88 12.87 -10.02
C SER A 30 -8.05 13.51 -9.27
N ASN A 31 -7.91 13.75 -7.96
CA ASN A 31 -8.95 14.30 -7.09
C ASN A 31 -8.55 15.65 -6.47
N LYS A 32 -7.63 16.39 -7.08
CA LYS A 32 -7.25 17.73 -6.59
C LYS A 32 -8.47 18.66 -6.51
N GLY A 33 -8.62 19.33 -5.36
CA GLY A 33 -9.68 20.33 -5.14
C GLY A 33 -11.02 19.73 -4.72
N ASN A 34 -11.06 18.47 -4.34
CA ASN A 34 -12.22 17.85 -3.70
C ASN A 34 -11.82 17.08 -2.44
N GLU A 35 -12.81 16.62 -1.66
CA GLU A 35 -12.63 15.93 -0.39
C GLU A 35 -11.75 14.66 -0.49
N TYR A 36 -11.81 13.94 -1.62
CA TYR A 36 -10.97 12.77 -1.84
C TYR A 36 -9.48 13.14 -1.92
N GLY A 37 -9.16 14.21 -2.65
CA GLY A 37 -7.79 14.71 -2.77
C GLY A 37 -7.23 15.21 -1.45
N GLU A 38 -8.04 15.88 -0.64
CA GLU A 38 -7.67 16.36 0.69
C GLU A 38 -7.39 15.21 1.65
N ALA A 39 -8.30 14.22 1.74
CA ALA A 39 -8.10 13.03 2.56
C ALA A 39 -6.90 12.21 2.10
N MET A 40 -6.75 12.03 0.78
CA MET A 40 -5.65 11.27 0.20
C MET A 40 -4.29 11.96 0.30
N ALA A 41 -4.21 13.26 0.61
CA ALA A 41 -2.93 13.94 0.80
C ALA A 41 -2.14 13.32 1.96
N LYS A 42 -2.76 13.18 3.12
CA LYS A 42 -2.16 12.52 4.30
C LYS A 42 -1.89 11.04 4.04
N ILE A 43 -2.87 10.32 3.50
CA ILE A 43 -2.76 8.87 3.25
C ILE A 43 -1.61 8.55 2.29
N ALA A 44 -1.43 9.31 1.21
CA ALA A 44 -0.35 9.07 0.26
C ALA A 44 1.04 9.29 0.88
N ASP A 45 1.19 10.32 1.71
CA ASP A 45 2.44 10.59 2.42
C ASP A 45 2.75 9.51 3.46
N GLU A 46 1.75 9.02 4.19
CA GLU A 46 1.89 7.93 5.15
C GLU A 46 2.24 6.59 4.45
N ILE A 47 1.60 6.27 3.32
CA ILE A 47 1.91 5.05 2.54
C ILE A 47 3.35 5.09 2.03
N ALA A 48 3.84 6.26 1.58
CA ALA A 48 5.24 6.42 1.20
C ALA A 48 6.20 6.26 2.39
N ALA A 49 5.81 6.74 3.59
CA ALA A 49 6.57 6.50 4.81
C ALA A 49 6.55 5.02 5.25
N ASP A 50 5.46 4.30 5.01
CA ASP A 50 5.35 2.86 5.28
C ASP A 50 6.27 2.04 4.37
N GLN A 51 6.42 2.42 3.09
CA GLN A 51 7.39 1.79 2.19
C GLN A 51 8.81 1.94 2.71
N LYS A 52 9.21 3.15 3.12
CA LYS A 52 10.53 3.39 3.72
C LYS A 52 10.72 2.63 5.02
N ALA A 53 9.66 2.47 5.82
CA ALA A 53 9.72 1.67 7.03
C ALA A 53 9.97 0.19 6.72
N LEU A 54 9.35 -0.35 5.66
CA LEU A 54 9.61 -1.71 5.18
C LEU A 54 11.06 -1.88 4.70
N GLU A 55 11.58 -0.93 3.92
CA GLU A 55 12.97 -0.91 3.48
C GLU A 55 13.93 -0.96 4.68
N SER A 56 13.69 -0.13 5.70
CA SER A 56 14.49 -0.14 6.93
C SER A 56 14.41 -1.47 7.68
N VAL A 57 13.23 -2.10 7.77
CA VAL A 57 13.09 -3.44 8.38
C VAL A 57 13.86 -4.49 7.58
N MET A 58 13.86 -4.41 6.26
CA MET A 58 14.64 -5.31 5.41
C MET A 58 16.15 -5.11 5.61
N ASP A 59 16.59 -3.88 5.78
CA ASP A 59 18.00 -3.55 6.07
C ASP A 59 18.42 -4.07 7.46
N ASP A 60 17.58 -3.89 8.49
CA ASP A 60 17.82 -4.40 9.85
C ASP A 60 17.95 -5.94 9.84
N LEU A 61 17.22 -6.63 8.98
CA LEU A 61 17.30 -8.08 8.77
C LEU A 61 18.49 -8.51 7.88
N GLY A 62 19.24 -7.57 7.31
CA GLY A 62 20.37 -7.86 6.41
C GLY A 62 19.93 -8.31 4.99
N PHE A 63 18.71 -7.98 4.59
CA PHE A 63 18.19 -8.36 3.27
C PHE A 63 18.44 -7.33 2.17
N GLY A 64 18.84 -6.12 2.52
CA GLY A 64 19.28 -5.00 1.68
C GLY A 64 18.40 -4.68 0.48
N ALA A 65 17.92 -3.45 0.38
CA ALA A 65 17.08 -2.98 -0.73
C ALA A 65 17.81 -2.98 -2.09
N ASP A 66 19.15 -2.96 -2.10
CA ASP A 66 19.94 -2.87 -3.34
C ASP A 66 19.81 -4.09 -4.29
N LYS A 67 19.30 -5.21 -3.80
CA LYS A 67 19.03 -6.42 -4.60
C LYS A 67 17.61 -6.46 -5.18
N ILE A 68 16.79 -5.44 -4.93
CA ILE A 68 15.36 -5.39 -5.28
C ILE A 68 15.11 -4.76 -6.66
N LYS A 69 16.14 -4.25 -7.33
CA LYS A 69 16.01 -3.54 -8.62
C LYS A 69 15.31 -4.35 -9.74
N ASP A 70 15.31 -5.66 -9.65
CA ASP A 70 14.69 -6.53 -10.67
C ASP A 70 13.18 -6.76 -10.46
N ILE A 71 12.65 -6.50 -9.25
CA ILE A 71 11.25 -6.76 -8.90
C ILE A 71 10.34 -5.57 -9.27
N GLY A 72 10.89 -4.36 -9.35
CA GLY A 72 10.16 -3.14 -9.74
C GLY A 72 9.50 -3.24 -11.12
N ALA A 73 10.13 -3.94 -12.07
CA ALA A 73 9.58 -4.14 -13.40
C ALA A 73 8.31 -5.01 -13.40
N TRP A 74 8.24 -6.04 -12.58
CA TRP A 74 7.07 -6.91 -12.44
C TRP A 74 5.88 -6.22 -11.73
N ALA A 75 6.16 -5.41 -10.70
CA ALA A 75 5.14 -4.63 -10.00
C ALA A 75 4.54 -3.54 -10.92
N LEU A 76 5.38 -2.90 -11.75
CA LEU A 76 4.93 -1.92 -12.75
C LEU A 76 4.10 -2.57 -13.86
N GLU A 77 4.39 -3.81 -14.24
CA GLU A 77 3.56 -4.58 -15.20
C GLU A 77 2.18 -4.88 -14.62
N LYS A 78 2.08 -5.30 -13.35
CA LYS A 78 0.78 -5.52 -12.69
C LYS A 78 0.00 -4.23 -12.46
N ALA A 79 0.66 -3.14 -12.07
CA ALA A 79 0.03 -1.82 -11.97
C ALA A 79 -0.42 -1.29 -13.34
N GLY A 80 0.31 -1.64 -14.41
CA GLY A 80 -0.08 -1.35 -15.79
C GLY A 80 -1.36 -2.05 -16.24
N ARG A 81 -1.65 -3.25 -15.74
CA ARG A 81 -2.90 -3.97 -16.03
C ARG A 81 -4.14 -3.33 -15.39
N LEU A 82 -3.99 -2.62 -14.28
CA LEU A 82 -5.06 -1.78 -13.73
C LEU A 82 -5.38 -0.56 -14.62
N LYS A 83 -4.49 -0.16 -15.52
CA LYS A 83 -4.73 0.88 -16.52
C LYS A 83 -5.65 0.44 -17.69
N LEU A 84 -5.83 -0.86 -17.90
CA LEU A 84 -6.48 -1.38 -19.12
C LEU A 84 -8.01 -1.49 -19.04
N ASN A 85 -8.62 -1.27 -17.88
CA ASN A 85 -10.08 -1.39 -17.75
C ASN A 85 -10.85 -0.07 -17.80
N GLY A 86 -10.29 1.02 -18.30
CA GLY A 86 -10.98 2.30 -18.24
C GLY A 86 -10.55 3.37 -19.22
N GLN A 87 -10.35 3.06 -20.49
CA GLN A 87 -10.41 4.11 -21.52
C GLN A 87 -11.87 4.48 -21.81
N ILE A 88 -12.51 5.10 -20.84
CA ILE A 88 -13.60 6.02 -21.07
C ILE A 88 -13.00 7.40 -20.78
N THR A 89 -13.17 8.31 -21.70
CA THR A 89 -12.65 9.68 -21.69
C THR A 89 -12.90 10.39 -20.35
N GLY A 90 -11.86 10.52 -19.51
CA GLY A 90 -11.88 11.25 -18.25
C GLY A 90 -11.92 10.37 -17.00
N TYR A 91 -11.53 10.96 -15.86
CA TYR A 91 -11.60 10.33 -14.54
C TYR A 91 -13.05 10.30 -14.07
N SER A 92 -13.62 9.12 -13.89
CA SER A 92 -15.03 8.93 -13.55
C SER A 92 -15.23 8.52 -12.08
N PRO A 93 -16.44 8.65 -11.51
CA PRO A 93 -16.75 8.08 -10.18
C PRO A 93 -16.43 6.58 -10.09
N LEU A 94 -16.68 5.82 -11.15
CA LEU A 94 -16.34 4.39 -11.21
C LEU A 94 -14.81 4.16 -11.18
N SER A 95 -14.03 4.98 -11.89
CA SER A 95 -12.56 4.92 -11.84
C SER A 95 -12.05 5.15 -10.42
N ARG A 96 -12.61 6.14 -9.73
CA ARG A 96 -12.29 6.45 -8.34
C ARG A 96 -12.60 5.27 -7.42
N LEU A 97 -13.78 4.67 -7.56
CA LEU A 97 -14.19 3.51 -6.77
C LEU A 97 -13.20 2.35 -6.91
N ILE A 98 -12.88 1.95 -8.15
CA ILE A 98 -11.97 0.84 -8.44
C ILE A 98 -10.55 1.12 -7.91
N GLU A 99 -10.07 2.35 -8.03
CA GLU A 99 -8.76 2.74 -7.50
C GLU A 99 -8.71 2.68 -5.97
N LEU A 100 -9.76 3.13 -5.27
CA LEU A 100 -9.87 3.03 -3.82
C LEU A 100 -9.96 1.57 -3.35
N GLU A 101 -10.65 0.70 -4.06
CA GLU A 101 -10.70 -0.74 -3.78
C GLU A 101 -9.32 -1.40 -3.94
N GLY A 102 -8.58 -1.04 -4.98
CA GLY A 102 -7.20 -1.49 -5.17
C GLY A 102 -6.28 -1.04 -4.04
N LEU A 103 -6.39 0.23 -3.62
CA LEU A 103 -5.61 0.78 -2.52
C LEU A 103 -5.96 0.10 -1.19
N LEU A 104 -7.24 -0.13 -0.92
CA LEU A 104 -7.73 -0.83 0.28
C LEU A 104 -7.17 -2.26 0.37
N SER A 105 -7.12 -2.97 -0.75
CA SER A 105 -6.52 -4.30 -0.84
C SER A 105 -5.02 -4.26 -0.49
N GLY A 106 -4.29 -3.27 -1.00
CA GLY A 106 -2.87 -3.06 -0.68
C GLY A 106 -2.62 -2.73 0.79
N ILE A 107 -3.46 -1.86 1.39
CA ILE A 107 -3.39 -1.51 2.82
C ILE A 107 -3.66 -2.76 3.68
N THR A 108 -4.65 -3.57 3.33
CA THR A 108 -4.96 -4.83 4.03
C THR A 108 -3.78 -5.79 3.98
N GLY A 109 -3.14 -5.93 2.83
CA GLY A 109 -1.91 -6.73 2.69
C GLY A 109 -0.76 -6.22 3.56
N LYS A 110 -0.58 -4.90 3.65
CA LYS A 110 0.42 -4.27 4.53
C LYS A 110 0.15 -4.53 6.01
N ILE A 111 -1.10 -4.45 6.45
CA ILE A 111 -1.49 -4.77 7.84
C ILE A 111 -1.14 -6.23 8.15
N ALA A 112 -1.42 -7.15 7.23
CA ALA A 112 -1.07 -8.56 7.36
C ALA A 112 0.45 -8.78 7.43
N LEU A 113 1.24 -8.02 6.65
CA LEU A 113 2.71 -8.03 6.71
C LEU A 113 3.21 -7.69 8.12
N TRP A 114 2.78 -6.56 8.69
CA TRP A 114 3.20 -6.16 10.03
C TRP A 114 2.77 -7.18 11.09
N GLY A 115 1.55 -7.74 10.95
CA GLY A 115 1.06 -8.82 11.79
C GLY A 115 1.93 -10.08 11.72
N ALA A 116 2.37 -10.47 10.53
CA ALA A 116 3.25 -11.63 10.34
C ALA A 116 4.64 -11.42 10.98
N LEU A 117 5.23 -10.21 10.83
CA LEU A 117 6.50 -9.88 11.46
C LEU A 117 6.40 -9.84 12.99
N LEU A 118 5.29 -9.38 13.54
CA LEU A 118 5.03 -9.40 14.98
C LEU A 118 5.01 -10.82 15.57
N GLN A 119 4.60 -11.84 14.79
CA GLN A 119 4.63 -13.24 15.28
C GLN A 119 6.04 -13.77 15.47
N ILE A 120 7.01 -13.27 14.71
CA ILE A 120 8.41 -13.72 14.80
C ILE A 120 9.31 -12.78 15.61
N ALA A 121 8.86 -11.57 15.90
CA ALA A 121 9.64 -10.58 16.66
C ALA A 121 10.13 -11.06 18.04
N PRO A 122 9.40 -11.90 18.80
CA PRO A 122 9.91 -12.42 20.08
C PRO A 122 11.19 -13.27 19.95
N GLU A 123 11.40 -13.89 18.80
CA GLU A 123 12.56 -14.77 18.52
C GLU A 123 13.59 -14.12 17.61
N GLU A 124 13.31 -12.89 17.12
CA GLU A 124 14.16 -12.17 16.17
C GLU A 124 14.53 -10.77 16.70
N PRO A 125 15.68 -10.65 17.40
CA PRO A 125 16.06 -9.42 18.07
C PRO A 125 16.36 -8.23 17.13
N ARG A 126 16.45 -8.45 15.81
CA ARG A 126 16.58 -7.40 14.80
C ARG A 126 15.25 -6.72 14.50
N LEU A 127 14.11 -7.26 14.97
CA LEU A 127 12.77 -6.68 14.81
C LEU A 127 12.35 -5.91 16.06
N ASP A 128 12.01 -4.65 15.90
CA ASP A 128 11.40 -3.82 16.94
C ASP A 128 9.87 -4.02 16.94
N ALA A 129 9.39 -4.85 17.87
CA ALA A 129 7.95 -5.16 18.00
C ALA A 129 7.10 -3.90 18.25
N ALA A 130 7.58 -2.94 19.04
CA ALA A 130 6.84 -1.70 19.30
C ALA A 130 6.72 -0.83 18.04
N ARG A 131 7.76 -0.80 17.19
CA ARG A 131 7.72 -0.14 15.89
C ARG A 131 6.73 -0.82 14.94
N LEU A 132 6.77 -2.16 14.87
CA LEU A 132 5.86 -2.94 14.03
C LEU A 132 4.39 -2.74 14.43
N GLU A 133 4.10 -2.68 15.72
CA GLU A 133 2.75 -2.42 16.22
C GLU A 133 2.24 -1.03 15.78
N ARG A 134 3.05 0.02 15.94
CA ARG A 134 2.69 1.38 15.47
C ARG A 134 2.44 1.42 13.95
N LEU A 135 3.20 0.66 13.16
CA LEU A 135 3.01 0.55 11.71
C LEU A 135 1.69 -0.15 11.38
N ARG A 136 1.34 -1.20 12.12
CA ARG A 136 0.07 -1.91 12.00
C ARG A 136 -1.10 -1.01 12.34
N GLU A 137 -1.06 -0.32 13.47
CA GLU A 137 -2.10 0.62 13.90
C GLU A 137 -2.30 1.75 12.88
N ARG A 138 -1.22 2.30 12.32
CA ARG A 138 -1.31 3.29 11.24
C ARG A 138 -2.00 2.72 10.00
N GLY A 139 -1.70 1.48 9.62
CA GLY A 139 -2.37 0.77 8.54
C GLY A 139 -3.87 0.61 8.78
N GLU A 140 -4.29 0.27 10.00
CA GLU A 140 -5.71 0.17 10.38
C GLU A 140 -6.43 1.52 10.28
N SER A 141 -5.79 2.61 10.71
CA SER A 141 -6.33 3.97 10.55
C SER A 141 -6.49 4.36 9.08
N GLN A 142 -5.49 4.06 8.24
CA GLN A 142 -5.57 4.28 6.79
C GLN A 142 -6.70 3.47 6.16
N ARG A 143 -6.86 2.19 6.56
CA ARG A 143 -7.92 1.31 6.07
C ARG A 143 -9.29 1.89 6.36
N SER A 144 -9.53 2.37 7.59
CA SER A 144 -10.79 2.99 7.98
C SER A 144 -11.12 4.21 7.11
N THR A 145 -10.14 5.12 6.94
CA THR A 145 -10.34 6.32 6.13
C THR A 145 -10.61 5.99 4.66
N VAL A 146 -9.84 5.06 4.07
CA VAL A 146 -10.02 4.68 2.67
C VAL A 146 -11.34 3.94 2.46
N GLU A 147 -11.81 3.15 3.43
CA GLU A 147 -13.11 2.49 3.36
C GLU A 147 -14.27 3.50 3.34
N GLU A 148 -14.23 4.53 4.17
CA GLU A 148 -15.23 5.61 4.14
C GLU A 148 -15.27 6.32 2.78
N LEU A 149 -14.09 6.60 2.19
CA LEU A 149 -13.99 7.18 0.86
C LEU A 149 -14.53 6.25 -0.23
N ARG A 150 -14.23 4.94 -0.14
CA ARG A 150 -14.73 3.92 -1.07
C ARG A 150 -16.23 3.82 -1.04
N GLU A 151 -16.84 3.77 0.17
CA GLU A 151 -18.31 3.72 0.31
C GLU A 151 -18.97 4.95 -0.31
N ARG A 152 -18.39 6.14 -0.11
CA ARG A 152 -18.90 7.36 -0.75
C ARG A 152 -18.77 7.27 -2.27
N ALA A 153 -17.60 6.85 -2.78
CA ALA A 153 -17.38 6.68 -4.21
C ALA A 153 -18.35 5.67 -4.84
N ALA A 154 -18.70 4.60 -4.12
CA ALA A 154 -19.71 3.63 -4.58
C ALA A 154 -21.10 4.28 -4.70
N ARG A 155 -21.53 5.07 -3.71
CA ARG A 155 -22.80 5.83 -3.80
C ARG A 155 -22.81 6.78 -4.99
N GLU A 156 -21.72 7.53 -5.20
CA GLU A 156 -21.60 8.45 -6.35
C GLU A 156 -21.54 7.72 -7.71
N ALA A 157 -20.89 6.55 -7.77
CA ALA A 157 -20.76 5.79 -9.01
C ALA A 157 -22.07 5.13 -9.45
N PHE A 158 -22.96 4.79 -8.50
CA PHE A 158 -24.18 4.03 -8.75
C PHE A 158 -25.47 4.83 -8.49
N ALA A 159 -25.37 6.08 -8.01
CA ALA A 159 -26.52 6.97 -7.99
C ALA A 159 -26.92 7.34 -9.42
N GLY A 160 -28.13 6.96 -9.83
CA GLY A 160 -28.73 7.26 -11.14
C GLY A 160 -29.22 8.72 -11.25
#